data_7653e4e73ecbc1ce54b629dea0e54c4a
#
_entry.id   7653e4e73ecbc1ce54b629dea0e54c4a
#
_cell.length_a   1.000
_cell.length_b   1.000
_cell.length_c   1.000
_cell.angle_alpha   90.00
_cell.angle_beta   90.00
_cell.angle_gamma   90.00
#
_symmetry.space_group_name_H-M   'P 1'
#
loop_
_entity.id
_entity.type
_entity.pdbx_description
1 polymer ?
#
loop_
_entity_poly.entity_id
_entity_poly.type
_entity_poly.pdbx_seq_one_letter_code
_entity_poly.pdbx_strand_id
1 'polypeptide(L)'
;MSELPVPELPVWMGDVDPSRIGFPLPVDKSRYAKEVGLVYKETGRGPLHLDAYRPRDAEHAPLVVMIHGGSWHQGGRYEMGLTRWAGYLASAGLAVVSVDYRLAPETRYPDSFQDVVDAVDWCVEEAAALGADPERIGLWGDSAGGHLALLLATSQTRDDFPGPRLRAGAERLRAVVAWYPPTDLVRLHELASRGEGGSGMVRGFIGADPEAAPGRWREASPLEQAHAGAPPALILQGTRDLLVPHTHTARYAERLAELGAPHEFHLVEGGVHGFERVGPGDEARALIERARSFLRERLGAAG
;
A
#
# COMPACT_ATOMS: atom_id res chain seq x y z
N MET A 1 18.70 26.72 -24.69
CA MET A 1 17.72 25.77 -24.05
C MET A 1 17.61 26.23 -22.61
N SER A 2 16.54 26.89 -22.23
CA SER A 2 16.31 27.29 -20.84
C SER A 2 16.04 26.02 -20.04
N GLU A 3 16.84 25.78 -19.01
CA GLU A 3 16.57 24.74 -18.03
C GLU A 3 15.20 25.02 -17.42
N LEU A 4 14.30 24.04 -17.49
CA LEU A 4 13.03 24.10 -16.78
C LEU A 4 13.36 24.16 -15.27
N PRO A 5 12.70 25.04 -14.50
CA PRO A 5 12.95 25.13 -13.07
C PRO A 5 12.67 23.75 -12.43
N VAL A 6 13.64 23.27 -11.65
CA VAL A 6 13.48 22.07 -10.83
C VAL A 6 12.31 22.36 -9.87
N PRO A 7 11.23 21.56 -9.87
CA PRO A 7 10.12 21.80 -8.96
C PRO A 7 10.62 21.73 -7.51
N GLU A 8 10.22 22.70 -6.69
CA GLU A 8 10.51 22.68 -5.26
C GLU A 8 9.99 21.35 -4.66
N LEU A 9 10.88 20.66 -3.96
CA LEU A 9 10.50 19.41 -3.30
C LEU A 9 9.48 19.71 -2.19
N PRO A 10 8.45 18.86 -2.02
CA PRO A 10 7.52 19.01 -0.92
C PRO A 10 8.24 19.03 0.43
N VAL A 11 7.76 19.85 1.37
CA VAL A 11 8.37 20.04 2.70
C VAL A 11 8.61 18.72 3.45
N TRP A 12 7.79 17.71 3.19
CA TRP A 12 7.93 16.38 3.80
C TRP A 12 9.11 15.55 3.28
N MET A 13 9.72 15.96 2.18
CA MET A 13 10.96 15.33 1.67
C MET A 13 12.22 15.85 2.38
N GLY A 14 12.14 16.95 3.15
CA GLY A 14 13.31 17.54 3.79
C GLY A 14 14.37 17.95 2.79
N ASP A 15 15.67 17.97 3.21
CA ASP A 15 16.83 18.35 2.40
C ASP A 15 17.30 17.20 1.48
N VAL A 16 16.41 16.64 0.68
CA VAL A 16 16.74 15.54 -0.23
C VAL A 16 17.33 16.09 -1.52
N ASP A 17 18.45 15.52 -1.96
CA ASP A 17 19.03 15.81 -3.26
C ASP A 17 18.12 15.32 -4.40
N PRO A 18 17.55 16.21 -5.23
CA PRO A 18 16.63 15.83 -6.32
C PRO A 18 17.25 14.84 -7.33
N SER A 19 18.56 14.85 -7.51
CA SER A 19 19.26 13.93 -8.42
C SER A 19 19.24 12.48 -7.96
N ARG A 20 18.91 12.26 -6.68
CA ARG A 20 18.84 10.94 -6.04
C ARG A 20 17.42 10.39 -5.96
N ILE A 21 16.42 11.11 -6.47
CA ILE A 21 15.03 10.65 -6.49
C ILE A 21 14.85 9.61 -7.60
N GLY A 22 14.32 8.46 -7.24
CA GLY A 22 13.94 7.43 -8.20
C GLY A 22 14.05 6.01 -7.64
N PHE A 23 13.50 5.08 -8.39
CA PHE A 23 13.59 3.66 -8.05
C PHE A 23 15.01 3.14 -8.30
N PRO A 24 15.69 2.58 -7.28
CA PRO A 24 17.14 2.38 -7.34
C PRO A 24 17.57 1.06 -7.99
N LEU A 25 16.64 0.16 -8.31
CA LEU A 25 16.95 -1.16 -8.82
C LEU A 25 16.61 -1.31 -10.31
N PRO A 26 17.34 -2.16 -11.05
CA PRO A 26 17.03 -2.40 -12.45
C PRO A 26 15.70 -3.16 -12.60
N VAL A 27 14.97 -2.82 -13.66
CA VAL A 27 13.71 -3.47 -14.05
C VAL A 27 13.89 -4.06 -15.44
N ASP A 28 13.84 -5.38 -15.55
CA ASP A 28 13.91 -6.08 -16.83
C ASP A 28 12.54 -6.14 -17.51
N LYS A 29 12.30 -5.19 -18.41
CA LYS A 29 11.03 -5.08 -19.15
C LYS A 29 10.78 -6.23 -20.14
N SER A 30 11.80 -7.02 -20.47
CA SER A 30 11.64 -8.16 -21.38
C SER A 30 10.93 -9.33 -20.72
N ARG A 31 10.92 -9.39 -19.38
CA ARG A 31 10.38 -10.50 -18.59
C ARG A 31 8.88 -10.42 -18.30
N TYR A 32 8.23 -9.33 -18.60
CA TYR A 32 6.79 -9.18 -18.39
C TYR A 32 6.09 -8.49 -19.54
N ALA A 33 4.78 -8.70 -19.64
CA ALA A 33 3.87 -7.91 -20.48
C ALA A 33 3.13 -6.92 -19.60
N LYS A 34 2.85 -5.72 -20.14
CA LYS A 34 2.06 -4.70 -19.46
C LYS A 34 0.78 -4.43 -20.24
N GLU A 35 -0.33 -4.38 -19.55
CA GLU A 35 -1.62 -3.92 -20.05
C GLU A 35 -2.12 -2.79 -19.16
N VAL A 36 -2.62 -1.71 -19.75
CA VAL A 36 -2.97 -0.49 -19.02
C VAL A 36 -4.44 -0.15 -19.16
N GLY A 37 -5.01 0.42 -18.08
CA GLY A 37 -6.35 0.97 -18.13
C GLY A 37 -7.47 -0.07 -18.22
N LEU A 38 -7.26 -1.27 -17.66
CA LEU A 38 -8.34 -2.25 -17.53
C LEU A 38 -9.39 -1.71 -16.54
N VAL A 39 -10.65 -1.71 -16.95
CA VAL A 39 -11.77 -1.28 -16.08
C VAL A 39 -12.13 -2.42 -15.14
N TYR A 40 -12.03 -2.19 -13.84
CA TYR A 40 -12.43 -3.18 -12.84
C TYR A 40 -13.76 -2.83 -12.16
N LYS A 41 -14.18 -1.56 -12.24
CA LYS A 41 -15.42 -1.11 -11.60
C LYS A 41 -15.99 0.10 -12.33
N GLU A 42 -17.30 0.08 -12.60
CA GLU A 42 -18.05 1.27 -13.01
C GLU A 42 -18.59 2.00 -11.77
N THR A 43 -18.46 3.32 -11.75
CA THR A 43 -18.99 4.17 -10.67
C THR A 43 -19.80 5.33 -11.23
N GLY A 44 -20.62 5.95 -10.39
CA GLY A 44 -21.35 7.18 -10.76
C GLY A 44 -20.46 8.39 -11.12
N ARG A 45 -19.12 8.25 -10.97
CA ARG A 45 -18.11 9.29 -11.30
C ARG A 45 -17.17 8.86 -12.42
N GLY A 46 -17.48 7.78 -13.08
CA GLY A 46 -16.68 7.17 -14.14
C GLY A 46 -16.00 5.85 -13.70
N PRO A 47 -15.37 5.17 -14.66
CA PRO A 47 -14.73 3.89 -14.40
C PRO A 47 -13.48 4.03 -13.52
N LEU A 48 -13.25 3.01 -12.69
CA LEU A 48 -11.99 2.79 -12.00
C LEU A 48 -11.17 1.76 -12.77
N HIS A 49 -9.87 2.04 -12.86
CA HIS A 49 -8.96 1.27 -13.69
C HIS A 49 -7.86 0.63 -12.85
N LEU A 50 -7.26 -0.40 -13.44
CA LEU A 50 -6.01 -0.98 -13.00
C LEU A 50 -5.06 -1.16 -14.19
N ASP A 51 -3.75 -1.25 -13.89
CA ASP A 51 -2.70 -1.65 -14.82
C ASP A 51 -2.20 -3.03 -14.40
N ALA A 52 -2.11 -3.96 -15.35
CA ALA A 52 -1.66 -5.33 -15.12
C ALA A 52 -0.25 -5.56 -15.69
N TYR A 53 0.57 -6.27 -14.94
CA TYR A 53 1.93 -6.68 -15.30
C TYR A 53 2.04 -8.20 -15.15
N ARG A 54 2.12 -8.90 -16.27
CA ARG A 54 2.11 -10.37 -16.33
C ARG A 54 3.50 -10.89 -16.64
N PRO A 55 4.10 -11.72 -15.77
CA PRO A 55 5.38 -12.38 -16.10
C PRO A 55 5.19 -13.26 -17.33
N ARG A 56 6.18 -13.25 -18.25
CA ARG A 56 6.07 -14.01 -19.51
C ARG A 56 6.33 -15.50 -19.34
N ASP A 57 7.14 -15.84 -18.33
CA ASP A 57 7.65 -17.19 -18.13
C ASP A 57 6.91 -17.94 -16.99
N ALA A 58 5.78 -17.41 -16.53
CA ALA A 58 5.01 -18.03 -15.45
C ALA A 58 3.51 -18.08 -15.81
N GLU A 59 2.96 -19.28 -15.79
CA GLU A 59 1.53 -19.53 -15.76
C GLU A 59 1.11 -19.69 -14.28
N HIS A 60 -0.07 -19.16 -13.92
CA HIS A 60 -0.56 -19.15 -12.54
C HIS A 60 0.42 -18.51 -11.54
N ALA A 61 0.99 -17.35 -11.91
CA ALA A 61 1.90 -16.61 -11.05
C ALA A 61 1.16 -16.10 -9.78
N PRO A 62 1.82 -16.11 -8.61
CA PRO A 62 1.24 -15.45 -7.43
C PRO A 62 0.92 -14.00 -7.75
N LEU A 63 -0.23 -13.50 -7.25
CA LEU A 63 -0.73 -12.17 -7.53
C LEU A 63 -0.30 -11.17 -6.45
N VAL A 64 0.11 -9.98 -6.86
CA VAL A 64 0.31 -8.83 -5.97
C VAL A 64 -0.60 -7.69 -6.38
N VAL A 65 -1.46 -7.25 -5.48
CA VAL A 65 -2.30 -6.07 -5.66
C VAL A 65 -1.62 -4.88 -5.01
N MET A 66 -1.25 -3.88 -5.83
CA MET A 66 -0.58 -2.67 -5.42
C MET A 66 -1.55 -1.52 -5.29
N ILE A 67 -1.52 -0.85 -4.13
CA ILE A 67 -2.40 0.25 -3.77
C ILE A 67 -1.56 1.50 -3.55
N HIS A 68 -1.84 2.57 -4.30
CA HIS A 68 -1.05 3.79 -4.28
C HIS A 68 -1.26 4.63 -3.02
N GLY A 69 -0.22 5.41 -2.64
CA GLY A 69 -0.27 6.44 -1.63
C GLY A 69 -0.97 7.73 -2.11
N GLY A 70 -0.73 8.84 -1.40
CA GLY A 70 -1.27 10.15 -1.76
C GLY A 70 -2.28 10.68 -0.76
N SER A 71 -2.17 10.30 0.52
CA SER A 71 -3.01 10.79 1.62
C SER A 71 -4.52 10.62 1.37
N TRP A 72 -4.90 9.64 0.58
CA TRP A 72 -6.27 9.33 0.13
C TRP A 72 -6.92 10.42 -0.76
N HIS A 73 -6.22 11.54 -1.04
CA HIS A 73 -6.75 12.72 -1.76
C HIS A 73 -6.15 12.91 -3.16
N GLN A 74 -5.08 12.19 -3.46
CA GLN A 74 -4.38 12.30 -4.73
C GLN A 74 -3.67 10.98 -5.06
N GLY A 75 -3.09 10.90 -6.25
CA GLY A 75 -2.39 9.73 -6.72
C GLY A 75 -3.20 8.91 -7.72
N GLY A 76 -2.60 7.83 -8.16
CA GLY A 76 -3.18 6.90 -9.11
C GLY A 76 -2.25 5.71 -9.36
N ARG A 77 -2.77 4.69 -10.02
CA ARG A 77 -2.10 3.41 -10.30
C ARG A 77 -0.74 3.53 -11.01
N TYR A 78 -0.42 4.68 -11.61
CA TYR A 78 0.82 4.91 -12.37
C TYR A 78 1.78 5.89 -11.71
N GLU A 79 1.39 6.48 -10.58
CA GLU A 79 2.15 7.54 -9.92
C GLU A 79 3.14 7.03 -8.88
N MET A 80 3.94 7.98 -8.33
CA MET A 80 4.83 7.77 -7.18
C MET A 80 5.82 6.59 -7.32
N GLY A 81 6.19 6.24 -8.56
CA GLY A 81 7.12 5.14 -8.81
C GLY A 81 6.50 3.74 -8.86
N LEU A 82 5.18 3.60 -8.66
CA LEU A 82 4.47 2.31 -8.68
C LEU A 82 4.71 1.51 -9.97
N THR A 83 4.75 2.18 -11.13
CA THR A 83 5.07 1.51 -12.41
C THR A 83 6.41 0.77 -12.38
N ARG A 84 7.43 1.33 -11.70
CA ARG A 84 8.74 0.68 -11.55
C ARG A 84 8.69 -0.45 -10.54
N TRP A 85 8.01 -0.26 -9.42
CA TRP A 85 7.75 -1.30 -8.44
C TRP A 85 7.02 -2.48 -9.06
N ALA A 86 5.93 -2.24 -9.78
CA ALA A 86 5.17 -3.28 -10.45
C ALA A 86 6.02 -4.05 -11.46
N GLY A 87 6.79 -3.35 -12.29
CA GLY A 87 7.72 -3.98 -13.22
C GLY A 87 8.84 -4.76 -12.53
N TYR A 88 9.36 -4.28 -11.40
CA TYR A 88 10.36 -4.97 -10.61
C TYR A 88 9.85 -6.29 -10.02
N LEU A 89 8.64 -6.29 -9.46
CA LEU A 89 8.00 -7.49 -8.94
C LEU A 89 7.62 -8.45 -10.09
N ALA A 90 7.10 -7.93 -11.19
CA ALA A 90 6.72 -8.74 -12.35
C ALA A 90 7.95 -9.39 -13.01
N SER A 91 9.09 -8.68 -13.10
CA SER A 91 10.33 -9.28 -13.60
C SER A 91 10.89 -10.39 -12.69
N ALA A 92 10.39 -10.49 -11.47
CA ALA A 92 10.70 -11.55 -10.50
C ALA A 92 9.68 -12.71 -10.47
N GLY A 93 8.76 -12.77 -11.45
CA GLY A 93 7.82 -13.88 -11.61
C GLY A 93 6.51 -13.74 -10.83
N LEU A 94 6.15 -12.53 -10.39
CA LEU A 94 4.86 -12.24 -9.76
C LEU A 94 3.92 -11.58 -10.78
N ALA A 95 2.67 -12.00 -10.85
CA ALA A 95 1.63 -11.20 -11.51
C ALA A 95 1.33 -9.99 -10.62
N VAL A 96 1.28 -8.80 -11.21
CA VAL A 96 1.08 -7.57 -10.44
C VAL A 96 -0.03 -6.75 -11.06
N VAL A 97 -0.92 -6.22 -10.22
CA VAL A 97 -1.88 -5.20 -10.63
C VAL A 97 -1.67 -3.96 -9.78
N SER A 98 -1.75 -2.79 -10.39
CA SER A 98 -1.74 -1.50 -9.69
C SER A 98 -3.09 -0.85 -9.90
N VAL A 99 -3.80 -0.51 -8.81
CA VAL A 99 -5.20 -0.14 -8.84
C VAL A 99 -5.43 1.33 -8.52
N ASP A 100 -6.41 1.96 -9.19
CA ASP A 100 -7.01 3.22 -8.74
C ASP A 100 -8.06 2.94 -7.67
N TYR A 101 -8.36 3.92 -6.86
CA TYR A 101 -9.52 3.99 -5.97
C TYR A 101 -10.03 5.42 -5.91
N ARG A 102 -11.32 5.64 -5.62
CA ARG A 102 -11.89 6.99 -5.54
C ARG A 102 -11.32 7.76 -4.37
N LEU A 103 -10.99 9.02 -4.63
CA LEU A 103 -10.25 9.89 -3.73
C LEU A 103 -11.17 10.79 -2.89
N ALA A 104 -10.70 11.15 -1.70
CA ALA A 104 -11.29 12.15 -0.85
C ALA A 104 -10.99 13.58 -1.40
N PRO A 105 -11.80 14.59 -1.06
CA PRO A 105 -12.95 14.54 -0.17
C PRO A 105 -14.24 14.11 -0.86
N GLU A 106 -14.26 13.93 -2.17
CA GLU A 106 -15.44 13.60 -2.97
C GLU A 106 -15.95 12.18 -2.68
N THR A 107 -15.03 11.26 -2.38
CA THR A 107 -15.34 9.91 -1.90
C THR A 107 -14.65 9.70 -0.56
N ARG A 108 -15.36 9.14 0.39
CA ARG A 108 -14.91 8.98 1.77
C ARG A 108 -14.93 7.52 2.17
N TYR A 109 -14.29 7.20 3.29
CA TYR A 109 -14.44 5.91 3.92
C TYR A 109 -15.92 5.65 4.30
N PRO A 110 -16.52 4.47 4.01
CA PRO A 110 -15.82 3.27 3.54
C PRO A 110 -15.73 3.11 2.01
N ASP A 111 -16.27 4.01 1.18
CA ASP A 111 -16.42 3.80 -0.26
C ASP A 111 -15.08 3.68 -1.00
N SER A 112 -14.06 4.46 -0.62
CA SER A 112 -12.71 4.31 -1.19
C SER A 112 -12.04 2.98 -0.77
N PHE A 113 -12.33 2.48 0.41
CA PHE A 113 -11.90 1.16 0.84
C PHE A 113 -12.66 0.04 0.10
N GLN A 114 -13.98 0.23 -0.13
CA GLN A 114 -14.77 -0.69 -0.96
C GLN A 114 -14.20 -0.83 -2.38
N ASP A 115 -13.67 0.26 -2.96
CA ASP A 115 -13.05 0.20 -4.29
C ASP A 115 -11.84 -0.74 -4.31
N VAL A 116 -11.01 -0.71 -3.25
CA VAL A 116 -9.87 -1.63 -3.11
C VAL A 116 -10.32 -3.08 -2.91
N VAL A 117 -11.38 -3.30 -2.12
CA VAL A 117 -12.00 -4.62 -1.95
C VAL A 117 -12.50 -5.15 -3.30
N ASP A 118 -13.25 -4.34 -4.05
CA ASP A 118 -13.79 -4.71 -5.36
C ASP A 118 -12.67 -4.99 -6.39
N ALA A 119 -11.55 -4.27 -6.31
CA ALA A 119 -10.39 -4.51 -7.17
C ALA A 119 -9.78 -5.90 -6.91
N VAL A 120 -9.68 -6.33 -5.64
CA VAL A 120 -9.20 -7.69 -5.31
C VAL A 120 -10.18 -8.74 -5.78
N ASP A 121 -11.48 -8.55 -5.57
CA ASP A 121 -12.52 -9.46 -6.07
C ASP A 121 -12.47 -9.61 -7.60
N TRP A 122 -12.34 -8.49 -8.31
CA TRP A 122 -12.18 -8.49 -9.77
C TRP A 122 -10.91 -9.25 -10.21
N CYS A 123 -9.79 -9.07 -9.51
CA CYS A 123 -8.56 -9.80 -9.80
C CYS A 123 -8.71 -11.31 -9.62
N VAL A 124 -9.52 -11.76 -8.68
CA VAL A 124 -9.82 -13.21 -8.50
C VAL A 124 -10.71 -13.71 -9.64
N GLU A 125 -11.73 -12.94 -10.04
CA GLU A 125 -12.62 -13.27 -11.14
C GLU A 125 -11.85 -13.36 -12.47
N GLU A 126 -10.90 -12.46 -12.71
CA GLU A 126 -10.12 -12.34 -13.95
C GLU A 126 -8.71 -12.99 -13.85
N ALA A 127 -8.46 -13.82 -12.84
CA ALA A 127 -7.14 -14.37 -12.57
C ALA A 127 -6.52 -15.09 -13.77
N ALA A 128 -7.32 -15.83 -14.54
CA ALA A 128 -6.87 -16.52 -15.75
C ALA A 128 -6.36 -15.54 -16.82
N ALA A 129 -7.09 -14.43 -17.05
CA ALA A 129 -6.68 -13.39 -18.00
C ALA A 129 -5.43 -12.64 -17.51
N LEU A 130 -5.24 -12.53 -16.20
CA LEU A 130 -4.05 -11.96 -15.59
C LEU A 130 -2.85 -12.92 -15.57
N GLY A 131 -3.03 -14.20 -15.91
CA GLY A 131 -2.01 -15.24 -15.75
C GLY A 131 -1.66 -15.48 -14.28
N ALA A 132 -2.61 -15.20 -13.38
CA ALA A 132 -2.42 -15.20 -11.92
C ALA A 132 -3.05 -16.42 -11.24
N ASP A 133 -2.54 -16.74 -10.07
CA ASP A 133 -3.14 -17.71 -9.16
C ASP A 133 -4.02 -16.97 -8.13
N PRO A 134 -5.34 -17.15 -8.19
CA PRO A 134 -6.27 -16.47 -7.28
C PRO A 134 -6.19 -16.93 -5.83
N GLU A 135 -5.50 -18.05 -5.54
CA GLU A 135 -5.34 -18.58 -4.19
C GLU A 135 -4.10 -18.02 -3.46
N ARG A 136 -3.26 -17.24 -4.16
CA ARG A 136 -1.99 -16.74 -3.64
C ARG A 136 -1.87 -15.23 -3.87
N ILE A 137 -2.56 -14.43 -3.03
CA ILE A 137 -2.64 -12.98 -3.16
C ILE A 137 -1.79 -12.30 -2.08
N GLY A 138 -0.87 -11.45 -2.52
CA GLY A 138 -0.16 -10.49 -1.70
C GLY A 138 -0.70 -9.08 -1.91
N LEU A 139 -0.66 -8.28 -0.85
CA LEU A 139 -0.98 -6.86 -0.90
C LEU A 139 0.30 -6.05 -0.79
N TRP A 140 0.36 -4.95 -1.49
CA TRP A 140 1.45 -3.98 -1.40
C TRP A 140 0.89 -2.57 -1.38
N GLY A 141 1.42 -1.71 -0.52
CA GLY A 141 1.02 -0.30 -0.53
C GLY A 141 2.01 0.60 0.18
N ASP A 142 1.99 1.88 -0.22
CA ASP A 142 2.79 2.92 0.39
C ASP A 142 1.90 4.02 1.00
N SER A 143 2.26 4.56 2.16
CA SER A 143 1.54 5.65 2.81
C SER A 143 0.04 5.33 2.96
N ALA A 144 -0.85 6.13 2.39
CA ALA A 144 -2.30 5.87 2.36
C ALA A 144 -2.65 4.51 1.73
N GLY A 145 -1.90 4.07 0.71
CA GLY A 145 -2.05 2.74 0.12
C GLY A 145 -1.58 1.63 1.07
N GLY A 146 -0.50 1.87 1.83
CA GLY A 146 -0.05 0.99 2.90
C GLY A 146 -1.08 0.82 4.01
N HIS A 147 -1.76 1.91 4.37
CA HIS A 147 -2.91 1.89 5.27
C HIS A 147 -4.03 0.99 4.74
N LEU A 148 -4.49 1.22 3.48
CA LEU A 148 -5.56 0.44 2.86
C LEU A 148 -5.19 -1.04 2.71
N ALA A 149 -3.92 -1.34 2.38
CA ALA A 149 -3.41 -2.71 2.29
C ALA A 149 -3.45 -3.42 3.66
N LEU A 150 -2.97 -2.76 4.73
CA LEU A 150 -3.03 -3.31 6.08
C LEU A 150 -4.47 -3.47 6.57
N LEU A 151 -5.33 -2.46 6.32
CA LEU A 151 -6.75 -2.54 6.69
C LEU A 151 -7.42 -3.72 5.99
N LEU A 152 -7.16 -3.92 4.69
CA LEU A 152 -7.69 -5.05 3.96
C LEU A 152 -7.18 -6.37 4.55
N ALA A 153 -5.86 -6.51 4.75
CA ALA A 153 -5.26 -7.73 5.29
C ALA A 153 -5.84 -8.11 6.66
N THR A 154 -6.03 -7.14 7.55
CA THR A 154 -6.50 -7.40 8.92
C THR A 154 -8.01 -7.52 9.02
N SER A 155 -8.77 -6.64 8.37
CA SER A 155 -10.23 -6.61 8.51
C SER A 155 -10.92 -7.81 7.85
N GLN A 156 -10.43 -8.28 6.69
CA GLN A 156 -11.08 -9.34 5.94
C GLN A 156 -10.97 -10.72 6.61
N THR A 157 -9.96 -10.92 7.44
CA THR A 157 -9.76 -12.15 8.22
C THR A 157 -10.47 -12.15 9.58
N ARG A 158 -11.27 -11.12 9.87
CA ARG A 158 -12.12 -10.99 11.06
C ARG A 158 -13.58 -11.24 10.71
N ASP A 159 -14.25 -12.11 11.44
CA ASP A 159 -15.68 -12.40 11.22
C ASP A 159 -16.60 -11.22 11.63
N ASP A 160 -16.16 -10.41 12.61
CA ASP A 160 -16.92 -9.32 13.21
C ASP A 160 -16.66 -7.94 12.57
N PHE A 161 -15.88 -7.86 11.47
CA PHE A 161 -15.66 -6.59 10.78
C PHE A 161 -16.94 -6.11 10.09
N PRO A 162 -17.43 -4.91 10.43
CA PRO A 162 -18.72 -4.42 9.91
C PRO A 162 -18.61 -3.74 8.53
N GLY A 163 -17.42 -3.43 8.07
CA GLY A 163 -17.17 -2.73 6.82
C GLY A 163 -17.22 -3.60 5.56
N PRO A 164 -16.75 -3.09 4.43
CA PRO A 164 -16.70 -3.82 3.16
C PRO A 164 -15.98 -5.16 3.25
N ARG A 165 -16.52 -6.19 2.59
CA ARG A 165 -16.03 -7.58 2.65
C ARG A 165 -15.67 -8.11 1.28
N LEU A 166 -14.57 -8.89 1.21
CA LEU A 166 -14.22 -9.68 0.03
C LEU A 166 -15.25 -10.77 -0.23
N ARG A 167 -15.82 -10.81 -1.43
CA ARG A 167 -16.67 -11.90 -1.92
C ARG A 167 -15.85 -13.15 -2.19
N ALA A 168 -14.62 -12.95 -2.66
CA ALA A 168 -13.70 -14.03 -3.03
C ALA A 168 -13.17 -14.84 -1.83
N GLY A 169 -13.29 -14.32 -0.59
CA GLY A 169 -12.76 -14.95 0.61
C GLY A 169 -11.35 -14.46 1.00
N ALA A 170 -11.16 -14.27 2.30
CA ALA A 170 -9.93 -13.69 2.85
C ALA A 170 -8.76 -14.68 2.97
N GLU A 171 -9.02 -15.98 2.90
CA GLU A 171 -8.02 -17.05 2.95
C GLU A 171 -7.01 -17.00 1.81
N ARG A 172 -7.32 -16.25 0.75
CA ARG A 172 -6.42 -15.99 -0.40
C ARG A 172 -5.34 -14.96 -0.09
N LEU A 173 -5.56 -14.12 0.92
CA LEU A 173 -4.60 -13.09 1.34
C LEU A 173 -3.47 -13.77 2.14
N ARG A 174 -2.27 -13.83 1.58
CA ARG A 174 -1.13 -14.56 2.14
C ARG A 174 -0.05 -13.69 2.74
N ALA A 175 0.01 -12.41 2.34
CA ALA A 175 1.03 -11.48 2.80
C ALA A 175 0.62 -10.03 2.55
N VAL A 176 1.16 -9.10 3.33
CA VAL A 176 1.07 -7.67 3.06
C VAL A 176 2.42 -7.00 3.26
N VAL A 177 2.80 -6.14 2.32
CA VAL A 177 3.96 -5.22 2.43
C VAL A 177 3.43 -3.80 2.54
N ALA A 178 3.78 -3.11 3.61
CA ALA A 178 3.32 -1.75 3.88
C ALA A 178 4.50 -0.81 4.16
N TRP A 179 4.65 0.21 3.31
CA TRP A 179 5.66 1.24 3.44
C TRP A 179 5.07 2.45 4.16
N TYR A 180 5.66 2.81 5.30
CA TYR A 180 5.29 3.97 6.15
C TYR A 180 3.76 4.18 6.29
N PRO A 181 3.01 3.11 6.68
CA PRO A 181 1.56 3.15 6.68
C PRO A 181 0.98 3.90 7.88
N PRO A 182 -0.04 4.75 7.71
CA PRO A 182 -0.93 5.12 8.80
C PRO A 182 -1.62 3.87 9.40
N THR A 183 -1.54 3.69 10.72
CA THR A 183 -2.11 2.50 11.40
C THR A 183 -3.13 2.83 12.48
N ASP A 184 -3.09 4.05 13.05
CA ASP A 184 -4.03 4.59 14.02
C ASP A 184 -4.47 5.98 13.56
N LEU A 185 -5.62 6.07 12.92
CA LEU A 185 -6.06 7.30 12.28
C LEU A 185 -6.45 8.39 13.28
N VAL A 186 -6.97 8.01 14.45
CA VAL A 186 -7.28 8.95 15.53
C VAL A 186 -5.99 9.62 16.00
N ARG A 187 -4.98 8.82 16.31
CA ARG A 187 -3.69 9.33 16.78
C ARG A 187 -3.00 10.21 15.71
N LEU A 188 -3.07 9.81 14.43
CA LEU A 188 -2.49 10.60 13.35
C LEU A 188 -3.17 11.97 13.22
N HIS A 189 -4.48 12.02 13.36
CA HIS A 189 -5.25 13.28 13.37
C HIS A 189 -4.88 14.17 14.55
N GLU A 190 -4.75 13.59 15.75
CA GLU A 190 -4.33 14.34 16.95
C GLU A 190 -2.95 14.95 16.81
N LEU A 191 -1.97 14.20 16.28
CA LEU A 191 -0.62 14.69 16.03
C LEU A 191 -0.63 15.87 15.04
N ALA A 192 -1.37 15.75 13.95
CA ALA A 192 -1.53 16.81 12.97
C ALA A 192 -2.17 18.08 13.58
N SER A 193 -3.17 17.91 14.43
CA SER A 193 -3.87 19.02 15.10
C SER A 193 -2.97 19.77 16.10
N ARG A 194 -1.92 19.13 16.60
CA ARG A 194 -0.92 19.75 17.52
C ARG A 194 0.31 20.28 16.78
N GLY A 195 0.40 20.07 15.45
CA GLY A 195 1.62 20.40 14.72
C GLY A 195 2.82 19.50 15.03
N GLU A 196 2.56 18.32 15.56
CA GLU A 196 3.57 17.31 15.96
C GLU A 196 3.84 16.28 14.84
N GLY A 197 3.62 16.67 13.59
CA GLY A 197 3.62 15.76 12.44
C GLY A 197 2.23 15.19 12.19
N GLY A 198 2.15 14.21 11.29
CA GLY A 198 0.86 13.64 10.90
C GLY A 198 0.20 14.36 9.73
N SER A 199 -0.94 13.84 9.28
CA SER A 199 -1.67 14.36 8.13
C SER A 199 -3.04 14.88 8.52
N GLY A 200 -3.30 16.16 8.27
CA GLY A 200 -4.63 16.76 8.41
C GLY A 200 -5.67 16.21 7.41
N MET A 201 -5.23 15.44 6.43
CA MET A 201 -6.09 14.86 5.38
C MET A 201 -6.94 13.67 5.86
N VAL A 202 -6.60 13.07 7.02
CA VAL A 202 -7.35 11.94 7.60
C VAL A 202 -8.82 12.29 7.79
N ARG A 203 -9.12 13.49 8.29
CA ARG A 203 -10.50 13.95 8.48
C ARG A 203 -11.28 14.01 7.17
N GLY A 204 -10.64 14.44 6.09
CA GLY A 204 -11.24 14.46 4.74
C GLY A 204 -11.56 13.05 4.25
N PHE A 205 -10.67 12.10 4.48
CA PHE A 205 -10.85 10.69 4.15
C PHE A 205 -11.99 10.04 4.96
N ILE A 206 -12.05 10.26 6.28
CA ILE A 206 -13.11 9.71 7.14
C ILE A 206 -14.44 10.43 6.94
N GLY A 207 -14.40 11.76 6.67
CA GLY A 207 -15.57 12.58 6.43
C GLY A 207 -16.32 13.07 7.67
N ALA A 208 -15.73 12.92 8.85
CA ALA A 208 -16.27 13.38 10.14
C ALA A 208 -15.14 13.54 11.15
N ASP A 209 -15.38 14.32 12.21
CA ASP A 209 -14.46 14.40 13.35
C ASP A 209 -14.52 13.11 14.20
N PRO A 210 -13.46 12.79 14.96
CA PRO A 210 -13.40 11.58 15.79
C PRO A 210 -14.55 11.49 16.80
N GLU A 211 -14.92 12.61 17.39
CA GLU A 211 -16.00 12.71 18.38
C GLU A 211 -17.39 12.47 17.76
N ALA A 212 -17.57 12.89 16.48
CA ALA A 212 -18.83 12.73 15.78
C ALA A 212 -19.04 11.32 15.20
N ALA A 213 -17.95 10.60 14.88
CA ALA A 213 -18.01 9.27 14.28
C ALA A 213 -16.92 8.31 14.81
N PRO A 214 -16.81 8.10 16.14
CA PRO A 214 -15.71 7.34 16.73
C PRO A 214 -15.63 5.89 16.22
N GLY A 215 -16.78 5.27 15.91
CA GLY A 215 -16.84 3.94 15.33
C GLY A 215 -16.17 3.84 13.97
N ARG A 216 -16.40 4.83 13.09
CA ARG A 216 -15.79 4.86 11.74
C ARG A 216 -14.27 5.04 11.79
N TRP A 217 -13.77 5.86 12.72
CA TRP A 217 -12.33 6.06 12.91
C TRP A 217 -11.65 4.79 13.39
N ARG A 218 -12.25 4.07 14.34
CA ARG A 218 -11.75 2.76 14.80
C ARG A 218 -11.83 1.71 13.70
N GLU A 219 -12.96 1.63 13.01
CA GLU A 219 -13.15 0.70 11.90
C GLU A 219 -12.08 0.87 10.81
N ALA A 220 -11.75 2.12 10.45
CA ALA A 220 -10.74 2.45 9.46
C ALA A 220 -9.28 2.35 9.96
N SER A 221 -9.02 2.06 11.23
CA SER A 221 -7.67 1.99 11.80
C SER A 221 -7.14 0.55 11.83
N PRO A 222 -6.09 0.19 11.07
CA PRO A 222 -5.49 -1.15 11.10
C PRO A 222 -5.11 -1.61 12.52
N LEU A 223 -4.70 -0.70 13.40
CA LEU A 223 -4.38 -1.00 14.80
C LEU A 223 -5.57 -1.62 15.55
N GLU A 224 -6.77 -1.11 15.30
CA GLU A 224 -8.01 -1.60 15.92
C GLU A 224 -8.49 -2.93 15.31
N GLN A 225 -8.04 -3.23 14.08
CA GLN A 225 -8.36 -4.46 13.38
C GLN A 225 -7.32 -5.57 13.58
N ALA A 226 -6.20 -5.28 14.27
CA ALA A 226 -5.12 -6.23 14.49
C ALA A 226 -5.57 -7.44 15.31
N HIS A 227 -5.22 -8.65 14.85
CA HIS A 227 -5.49 -9.92 15.52
C HIS A 227 -4.48 -11.01 15.11
N ALA A 228 -4.41 -12.10 15.88
CA ALA A 228 -3.42 -13.18 15.68
C ALA A 228 -3.55 -13.90 14.31
N GLY A 229 -4.74 -13.95 13.73
CA GLY A 229 -5.01 -14.62 12.45
C GLY A 229 -4.78 -13.74 11.21
N ALA A 230 -4.24 -12.52 11.37
CA ALA A 230 -3.92 -11.67 10.22
C ALA A 230 -2.79 -12.27 9.37
N PRO A 231 -2.80 -12.07 8.04
CA PRO A 231 -1.71 -12.50 7.18
C PRO A 231 -0.37 -11.88 7.60
N PRO A 232 0.76 -12.59 7.37
CA PRO A 232 2.09 -12.05 7.62
C PRO A 232 2.29 -10.66 7.01
N ALA A 233 2.79 -9.72 7.81
CA ALA A 233 3.04 -8.33 7.41
C ALA A 233 4.52 -7.99 7.40
N LEU A 234 4.99 -7.31 6.34
CA LEU A 234 6.28 -6.61 6.32
C LEU A 234 6.01 -5.11 6.36
N ILE A 235 6.47 -4.46 7.41
CA ILE A 235 6.22 -3.05 7.69
C ILE A 235 7.55 -2.30 7.70
N LEU A 236 7.64 -1.22 6.93
CA LEU A 236 8.86 -0.47 6.69
C LEU A 236 8.63 1.01 7.01
N GLN A 237 9.46 1.60 7.87
CA GLN A 237 9.25 2.95 8.39
C GLN A 237 10.55 3.72 8.55
N GLY A 238 10.54 5.01 8.25
CA GLY A 238 11.67 5.90 8.49
C GLY A 238 11.57 6.67 9.81
N THR A 239 12.68 6.87 10.53
CA THR A 239 12.68 7.56 11.83
C THR A 239 12.48 9.07 11.72
N ARG A 240 12.70 9.67 10.54
CA ARG A 240 12.50 11.10 10.26
C ARG A 240 11.26 11.38 9.40
N ASP A 241 10.33 10.44 9.38
CA ASP A 241 9.04 10.63 8.70
C ASP A 241 8.17 11.63 9.47
N LEU A 242 7.91 12.79 8.85
CA LEU A 242 7.09 13.86 9.42
C LEU A 242 5.60 13.72 9.06
N LEU A 243 5.27 12.91 8.05
CA LEU A 243 3.87 12.68 7.66
C LEU A 243 3.22 11.55 8.46
N VAL A 244 3.97 10.48 8.68
CA VAL A 244 3.57 9.34 9.51
C VAL A 244 4.68 9.09 10.51
N PRO A 245 4.65 9.72 11.69
CA PRO A 245 5.69 9.56 12.70
C PRO A 245 5.94 8.08 13.04
N HIS A 246 7.20 7.66 13.09
CA HIS A 246 7.58 6.26 13.27
C HIS A 246 7.02 5.61 14.54
N THR A 247 6.80 6.40 15.59
CA THR A 247 6.17 5.93 16.84
C THR A 247 4.76 5.39 16.62
N HIS A 248 4.09 5.89 15.58
CA HIS A 248 2.77 5.48 15.16
C HIS A 248 2.79 4.03 14.62
N THR A 249 3.73 3.76 13.71
CA THR A 249 3.89 2.44 13.10
C THR A 249 4.51 1.42 14.05
N ALA A 250 5.43 1.87 14.92
CA ALA A 250 6.04 1.04 15.98
C ALA A 250 4.98 0.48 16.93
N ARG A 251 4.02 1.31 17.37
CA ARG A 251 2.90 0.88 18.20
C ARG A 251 2.07 -0.24 17.54
N TYR A 252 1.90 -0.18 16.23
CA TYR A 252 1.20 -1.24 15.51
C TYR A 252 2.02 -2.54 15.49
N ALA A 253 3.32 -2.46 15.25
CA ALA A 253 4.21 -3.63 15.31
C ALA A 253 4.24 -4.25 16.72
N GLU A 254 4.29 -3.43 17.77
CA GLU A 254 4.18 -3.89 19.16
C GLU A 254 2.84 -4.62 19.38
N ARG A 255 1.74 -4.08 18.87
CA ARG A 255 0.43 -4.72 18.97
C ARG A 255 0.38 -6.07 18.26
N LEU A 256 0.98 -6.19 17.08
CA LEU A 256 1.09 -7.46 16.37
C LEU A 256 1.92 -8.48 17.16
N ALA A 257 3.02 -8.05 17.79
CA ALA A 257 3.86 -8.89 18.65
C ALA A 257 3.08 -9.41 19.87
N GLU A 258 2.34 -8.53 20.57
CA GLU A 258 1.47 -8.90 21.70
C GLU A 258 0.43 -9.97 21.33
N LEU A 259 -0.10 -9.88 20.11
CA LEU A 259 -1.12 -10.79 19.60
C LEU A 259 -0.53 -12.09 19.02
N GLY A 260 0.81 -12.18 18.89
CA GLY A 260 1.47 -13.29 18.21
C GLY A 260 1.20 -13.34 16.69
N ALA A 261 0.78 -12.21 16.10
CA ALA A 261 0.57 -12.11 14.67
C ALA A 261 1.91 -12.07 13.90
N PRO A 262 2.08 -12.84 12.82
CA PRO A 262 3.36 -12.91 12.11
C PRO A 262 3.66 -11.58 11.40
N HIS A 263 4.79 -10.96 11.76
CA HIS A 263 5.21 -9.72 11.13
C HIS A 263 6.73 -9.52 11.16
N GLU A 264 7.20 -8.63 10.28
CA GLU A 264 8.54 -8.05 10.29
C GLU A 264 8.39 -6.53 10.32
N PHE A 265 9.13 -5.87 11.19
CA PHE A 265 9.16 -4.41 11.27
C PHE A 265 10.59 -3.90 11.12
N HIS A 266 10.82 -3.05 10.12
CA HIS A 266 12.11 -2.43 9.85
C HIS A 266 12.01 -0.92 10.03
N LEU A 267 12.83 -0.39 10.92
CA LEU A 267 12.95 1.03 11.18
C LEU A 267 14.25 1.55 10.55
N VAL A 268 14.13 2.47 9.60
CA VAL A 268 15.25 3.04 8.84
C VAL A 268 15.70 4.33 9.49
N GLU A 269 16.92 4.34 10.05
CA GLU A 269 17.45 5.52 10.72
C GLU A 269 17.68 6.67 9.73
N GLY A 270 17.16 7.84 10.06
CA GLY A 270 17.21 9.02 9.19
C GLY A 270 16.28 8.96 7.98
N GLY A 271 15.54 7.87 7.76
CA GLY A 271 14.60 7.71 6.66
C GLY A 271 13.44 8.72 6.78
N VAL A 272 13.18 9.44 5.69
CA VAL A 272 12.02 10.34 5.53
C VAL A 272 10.82 9.61 4.93
N HIS A 273 9.66 10.24 4.82
CA HIS A 273 8.52 9.68 4.08
C HIS A 273 8.91 9.40 2.62
N GLY A 274 8.72 8.18 2.13
CA GLY A 274 9.16 7.79 0.78
C GLY A 274 10.67 7.52 0.66
N PHE A 275 11.35 7.14 1.74
CA PHE A 275 12.81 6.97 1.80
C PHE A 275 13.36 5.99 0.74
N GLU A 276 12.56 5.04 0.28
CA GLU A 276 12.98 4.08 -0.75
C GLU A 276 13.10 4.73 -2.15
N ARG A 277 12.51 5.91 -2.33
CA ARG A 277 12.55 6.70 -3.58
C ARG A 277 13.43 7.94 -3.47
N VAL A 278 13.66 8.40 -2.23
CA VAL A 278 14.25 9.69 -1.94
C VAL A 278 15.65 9.50 -1.38
N GLY A 279 16.65 9.36 -2.25
CA GLY A 279 18.03 9.14 -1.85
C GLY A 279 18.29 7.74 -1.28
N PRO A 280 17.90 6.68 -1.98
CA PRO A 280 18.05 5.32 -1.50
C PRO A 280 19.54 5.00 -1.30
N GLY A 281 19.92 4.83 -0.02
CA GLY A 281 21.18 4.21 0.36
C GLY A 281 21.11 2.68 0.19
N ASP A 282 22.18 2.00 0.56
CA ASP A 282 22.25 0.54 0.46
C ASP A 282 21.18 -0.14 1.34
N GLU A 283 20.85 0.46 2.49
CA GLU A 283 19.77 -0.02 3.36
C GLU A 283 18.41 0.00 2.68
N ALA A 284 18.04 1.11 2.03
CA ALA A 284 16.78 1.19 1.29
C ALA A 284 16.72 0.19 0.13
N ARG A 285 17.85 -0.02 -0.59
CA ARG A 285 17.95 -1.06 -1.62
C ARG A 285 17.72 -2.46 -1.05
N ALA A 286 18.36 -2.77 0.07
CA ALA A 286 18.22 -4.05 0.75
C ALA A 286 16.76 -4.30 1.19
N LEU A 287 16.06 -3.26 1.66
CA LEU A 287 14.66 -3.35 2.05
C LEU A 287 13.71 -3.52 0.84
N ILE A 288 14.03 -2.91 -0.31
CA ILE A 288 13.29 -3.17 -1.56
C ILE A 288 13.44 -4.64 -1.97
N GLU A 289 14.66 -5.19 -1.88
CA GLU A 289 14.91 -6.61 -2.16
C GLU A 289 14.24 -7.51 -1.11
N ARG A 290 14.25 -7.12 0.18
CA ARG A 290 13.53 -7.84 1.23
C ARG A 290 12.03 -7.90 0.96
N ALA A 291 11.43 -6.78 0.57
CA ALA A 291 10.00 -6.71 0.24
C ALA A 291 9.62 -7.67 -0.90
N ARG A 292 10.44 -7.71 -1.96
CA ARG A 292 10.28 -8.68 -3.05
C ARG A 292 10.43 -10.12 -2.56
N SER A 293 11.47 -10.40 -1.79
CA SER A 293 11.75 -11.75 -1.28
C SER A 293 10.64 -12.20 -0.33
N PHE A 294 10.18 -11.33 0.56
CA PHE A 294 9.07 -11.59 1.46
C PHE A 294 7.80 -12.00 0.71
N LEU A 295 7.41 -11.25 -0.32
CA LEU A 295 6.26 -11.61 -1.15
C LEU A 295 6.46 -12.96 -1.82
N ARG A 296 7.62 -13.19 -2.44
CA ARG A 296 7.91 -14.48 -3.11
C ARG A 296 7.87 -15.67 -2.15
N GLU A 297 8.47 -15.54 -0.96
CA GLU A 297 8.47 -16.55 0.09
C GLU A 297 7.06 -16.89 0.56
N ARG A 298 6.27 -15.85 0.91
CA ARG A 298 4.92 -16.00 1.45
C ARG A 298 3.89 -16.47 0.43
N LEU A 299 4.10 -16.13 -0.82
CA LEU A 299 3.22 -16.52 -1.93
C LEU A 299 3.67 -17.82 -2.62
N GLY A 300 4.79 -18.41 -2.22
CA GLY A 300 5.29 -19.65 -2.82
C GLY A 300 5.65 -19.47 -4.30
N ALA A 301 6.26 -18.34 -4.69
CA ALA A 301 6.75 -18.15 -6.04
C ALA A 301 7.97 -19.03 -6.28
N ALA A 302 8.00 -19.74 -7.43
CA ALA A 302 9.14 -20.56 -7.84
C ALA A 302 10.44 -19.72 -7.91
N GLY A 303 11.56 -20.35 -7.57
CA GLY A 303 12.89 -19.76 -7.53
C GLY A 303 13.42 -19.30 -8.89
#